data_7248ffd43888ac23fca4f79748dba13d
#
_entry.id   7248ffd43888ac23fca4f79748dba13d
#
_cell.length_a   1.000
_cell.length_b   1.000
_cell.length_c   1.000
_cell.angle_alpha   90.00
_cell.angle_beta   90.00
_cell.angle_gamma   90.00
#
_symmetry.space_group_name_H-M   'P 1'
#
loop_
_entity.id
_entity.type
_entity.pdbx_description
1 polymer ?
#
loop_
_entity_poly.entity_id
_entity_poly.type
_entity_poly.pdbx_seq_one_letter_code
_entity_poly.pdbx_strand_id
1 'polypeptide(L)'
;MYYAATDRYDKMPVRHAGKTGLMLPAISLGLWQHYGNLDPFGPRRSVILDAFDHGVFHFDVANHYGNGDHEPGFGSSESLLGQILATDLKAYRDELVISTKVGYEIHPGPYGVGTSRKAVIQGLNDSLKRLQLDYVDIYYAHRFDDTVDLEETVNALDQTVRDGKALYIGISNF
;
A
#
# COMPACT_ATOMS: atom_id res chain seq x y z
N MET A 1 8.71 -5.23 -22.62
CA MET A 1 7.31 -4.94 -22.27
C MET A 1 6.77 -6.18 -21.56
N TYR A 2 6.15 -6.04 -20.40
CA TYR A 2 5.55 -7.17 -19.67
C TYR A 2 4.13 -7.41 -20.17
N TYR A 3 3.77 -8.69 -20.30
CA TYR A 3 2.42 -9.15 -20.58
C TYR A 3 2.06 -10.21 -19.55
N ALA A 4 1.00 -9.97 -18.80
CA ALA A 4 0.55 -10.88 -17.75
C ALA A 4 0.02 -12.19 -18.34
N ALA A 5 0.17 -13.29 -17.60
CA ALA A 5 -0.39 -14.58 -17.95
C ALA A 5 -1.91 -14.47 -18.12
N THR A 6 -2.43 -15.04 -19.21
CA THR A 6 -3.86 -14.95 -19.55
C THR A 6 -4.75 -15.79 -18.64
N ASP A 7 -4.18 -16.84 -18.05
CA ASP A 7 -4.83 -17.80 -17.13
C ASP A 7 -4.56 -17.51 -15.64
N ARG A 8 -4.01 -16.31 -15.32
CA ARG A 8 -3.57 -15.95 -13.95
C ARG A 8 -4.66 -16.10 -12.88
N TYR A 9 -5.92 -15.95 -13.22
CA TYR A 9 -7.04 -16.05 -12.27
C TYR A 9 -7.67 -17.44 -12.18
N ASP A 10 -7.26 -18.41 -12.99
CA ASP A 10 -7.92 -19.72 -13.07
C ASP A 10 -7.80 -20.54 -11.78
N LYS A 11 -6.75 -20.31 -10.99
CA LYS A 11 -6.43 -21.11 -9.80
C LYS A 11 -6.52 -20.33 -8.48
N MET A 12 -6.49 -18.99 -8.53
CA MET A 12 -6.50 -18.17 -7.33
C MET A 12 -7.93 -17.99 -6.80
N PRO A 13 -8.27 -18.50 -5.62
CA PRO A 13 -9.57 -18.21 -5.02
C PRO A 13 -9.70 -16.73 -4.69
N VAL A 14 -10.84 -16.15 -5.00
CA VAL A 14 -11.17 -14.75 -4.74
C VAL A 14 -12.36 -14.67 -3.80
N ARG A 15 -12.34 -13.73 -2.85
CA ARG A 15 -13.39 -13.55 -1.84
C ARG A 15 -13.70 -12.08 -1.64
N HIS A 16 -14.96 -11.79 -1.34
CA HIS A 16 -15.36 -10.46 -0.88
C HIS A 16 -14.78 -10.15 0.51
N ALA A 17 -14.33 -8.92 0.70
CA ALA A 17 -13.98 -8.39 2.03
C ALA A 17 -15.28 -8.08 2.79
N GLY A 18 -15.81 -9.07 3.50
CA GLY A 18 -17.09 -8.98 4.19
C GLY A 18 -18.25 -8.76 3.25
N LYS A 19 -19.02 -7.68 3.48
CA LYS A 19 -20.17 -7.28 2.64
C LYS A 19 -19.85 -6.11 1.72
N THR A 20 -18.59 -5.74 1.57
CA THR A 20 -18.15 -4.67 0.67
C THR A 20 -18.08 -5.17 -0.78
N GLY A 21 -17.96 -4.27 -1.73
CA GLY A 21 -17.69 -4.60 -3.13
C GLY A 21 -16.24 -4.98 -3.40
N LEU A 22 -15.36 -4.85 -2.40
CA LEU A 22 -13.95 -5.16 -2.54
C LEU A 22 -13.74 -6.69 -2.60
N MET A 23 -13.06 -7.15 -3.63
CA MET A 23 -12.64 -8.54 -3.77
C MET A 23 -11.13 -8.66 -3.54
N LEU A 24 -10.72 -9.69 -2.83
CA LEU A 24 -9.32 -9.97 -2.52
C LEU A 24 -8.95 -11.39 -2.92
N PRO A 25 -7.72 -11.62 -3.42
CA PRO A 25 -7.22 -12.97 -3.62
C PRO A 25 -7.03 -13.66 -2.26
N ALA A 26 -7.01 -14.98 -2.25
CA ALA A 26 -6.78 -15.75 -1.02
C ALA A 26 -5.40 -15.47 -0.40
N ILE A 27 -4.45 -15.00 -1.19
CA ILE A 27 -3.08 -14.66 -0.79
C ILE A 27 -2.79 -13.24 -1.26
N SER A 28 -2.23 -12.41 -0.37
CA SER A 28 -1.73 -11.07 -0.68
C SER A 28 -0.21 -11.06 -0.57
N LEU A 29 0.47 -10.25 -1.37
CA LEU A 29 1.92 -10.08 -1.27
C LEU A 29 2.24 -8.82 -0.46
N GLY A 30 2.76 -9.02 0.76
CA GLY A 30 3.28 -7.94 1.60
C GLY A 30 4.71 -7.58 1.22
N LEU A 31 4.99 -6.29 1.06
CA LEU A 31 6.28 -5.78 0.63
C LEU A 31 7.03 -5.08 1.77
N TRP A 32 7.04 -5.67 2.96
CA TRP A 32 7.66 -5.05 4.13
C TRP A 32 9.19 -5.12 4.07
N GLN A 33 9.76 -6.32 4.25
CA GLN A 33 11.22 -6.53 4.24
C GLN A 33 11.70 -6.95 2.86
N HIS A 34 12.96 -6.61 2.52
CA HIS A 34 13.60 -6.97 1.27
C HIS A 34 12.98 -6.34 0.00
N TYR A 35 12.16 -5.31 0.15
CA TYR A 35 11.62 -4.52 -0.96
C TYR A 35 12.03 -3.04 -0.87
N GLY A 36 13.12 -2.76 -0.19
CA GLY A 36 13.70 -1.43 -0.07
C GLY A 36 14.73 -1.11 -1.15
N ASN A 37 15.30 0.10 -1.05
CA ASN A 37 16.30 0.60 -2.00
C ASN A 37 17.69 -0.05 -1.85
N LEU A 38 17.95 -0.80 -0.78
CA LEU A 38 19.19 -1.59 -0.60
C LEU A 38 19.14 -2.95 -1.31
N ASP A 39 17.97 -3.38 -1.73
CA ASP A 39 17.78 -4.66 -2.42
C ASP A 39 17.82 -4.47 -3.95
N PRO A 40 18.36 -5.44 -4.71
CA PRO A 40 18.37 -5.35 -6.16
C PRO A 40 16.96 -5.27 -6.76
N PHE A 41 16.70 -4.27 -7.60
CA PHE A 41 15.38 -4.05 -8.21
C PHE A 41 14.90 -5.24 -9.06
N GLY A 42 15.77 -5.80 -9.91
CA GLY A 42 15.40 -6.86 -10.85
C GLY A 42 14.76 -8.09 -10.21
N PRO A 43 15.38 -8.74 -9.22
CA PRO A 43 14.77 -9.86 -8.50
C PRO A 43 13.44 -9.51 -7.84
N ARG A 44 13.31 -8.33 -7.23
CA ARG A 44 12.06 -7.89 -6.57
C ARG A 44 10.95 -7.67 -7.57
N ARG A 45 11.27 -7.01 -8.69
CA ARG A 45 10.35 -6.87 -9.83
C ARG A 45 9.88 -8.25 -10.32
N SER A 46 10.79 -9.21 -10.49
CA SER A 46 10.42 -10.55 -10.95
C SER A 46 9.44 -11.24 -10.01
N VAL A 47 9.65 -11.16 -8.68
CA VAL A 47 8.73 -11.76 -7.70
C VAL A 47 7.35 -11.11 -7.76
N ILE A 48 7.25 -9.78 -7.91
CA ILE A 48 5.97 -9.07 -8.00
C ILE A 48 5.21 -9.47 -9.27
N LEU A 49 5.90 -9.54 -10.41
CA LEU A 49 5.28 -9.93 -11.68
C LEU A 49 4.88 -11.41 -11.69
N ASP A 50 5.72 -12.29 -11.16
CA ASP A 50 5.42 -13.71 -11.01
C ASP A 50 4.21 -13.95 -10.09
N ALA A 51 4.13 -13.21 -8.97
CA ALA A 51 2.96 -13.25 -8.09
C ALA A 51 1.69 -12.84 -8.84
N PHE A 52 1.73 -11.77 -9.65
CA PHE A 52 0.59 -11.34 -10.45
C PHE A 52 0.22 -12.40 -11.51
N ASP A 53 1.19 -13.00 -12.17
CA ASP A 53 0.96 -14.09 -13.13
C ASP A 53 0.33 -15.36 -12.50
N HIS A 54 0.40 -15.47 -11.16
CA HIS A 54 -0.26 -16.52 -10.38
C HIS A 54 -1.55 -16.05 -9.68
N GLY A 55 -2.08 -14.88 -10.03
CA GLY A 55 -3.37 -14.37 -9.55
C GLY A 55 -3.30 -13.62 -8.21
N VAL A 56 -2.12 -13.30 -7.72
CA VAL A 56 -1.95 -12.39 -6.57
C VAL A 56 -2.07 -10.96 -7.07
N PHE A 57 -3.24 -10.37 -6.94
CA PHE A 57 -3.51 -9.00 -7.40
C PHE A 57 -3.61 -7.98 -6.26
N HIS A 58 -3.39 -8.38 -5.00
CA HIS A 58 -3.29 -7.48 -3.85
C HIS A 58 -1.84 -7.36 -3.39
N PHE A 59 -1.29 -6.14 -3.48
CA PHE A 59 0.03 -5.77 -3.01
C PHE A 59 -0.09 -4.81 -1.83
N ASP A 60 0.54 -5.19 -0.72
CA ASP A 60 0.41 -4.48 0.56
C ASP A 60 1.72 -3.82 0.95
N VAL A 61 1.72 -2.48 0.99
CA VAL A 61 2.84 -1.64 1.41
C VAL A 61 2.49 -0.79 2.62
N ALA A 62 3.40 0.04 3.07
CA ALA A 62 3.18 1.10 4.05
C ALA A 62 4.22 2.21 3.87
N ASN A 63 3.89 3.42 4.35
CA ASN A 63 4.75 4.59 4.22
C ASN A 63 6.12 4.45 4.90
N HIS A 64 6.25 3.54 5.89
CA HIS A 64 7.53 3.27 6.58
C HIS A 64 8.22 1.98 6.10
N TYR A 65 7.60 1.20 5.17
CA TYR A 65 8.22 -0.02 4.64
C TYR A 65 9.41 0.29 3.75
N GLY A 66 10.40 -0.61 3.81
CA GLY A 66 11.60 -0.52 2.98
C GLY A 66 12.78 -1.24 3.62
N ASN A 67 13.78 -0.51 4.05
CA ASN A 67 15.04 -1.08 4.57
C ASN A 67 15.00 -1.48 6.06
N GLY A 68 13.80 -1.66 6.64
CA GLY A 68 13.64 -1.90 8.07
C GLY A 68 13.97 -0.65 8.88
N ASP A 69 14.61 -0.85 10.04
CA ASP A 69 14.97 0.24 10.96
C ASP A 69 16.21 1.05 10.52
N HIS A 70 16.67 0.88 9.27
CA HIS A 70 17.87 1.53 8.75
C HIS A 70 17.51 2.74 7.88
N GLU A 71 17.89 3.93 8.32
CA GLU A 71 17.83 5.16 7.54
C GLU A 71 18.82 5.12 6.34
N PRO A 72 18.46 5.74 5.22
CA PRO A 72 17.21 6.35 4.81
C PRO A 72 16.37 5.39 3.96
N GLY A 73 15.37 4.72 4.54
CA GLY A 73 14.62 3.66 3.86
C GLY A 73 13.11 3.82 3.83
N PHE A 74 12.55 4.75 4.63
CA PHE A 74 11.12 4.93 4.72
C PHE A 74 10.47 5.22 3.37
N GLY A 75 9.44 4.42 3.02
CA GLY A 75 8.72 4.55 1.75
C GLY A 75 9.47 4.01 0.53
N SER A 76 10.64 3.40 0.68
CA SER A 76 11.37 2.84 -0.46
C SER A 76 10.65 1.63 -1.08
N SER A 77 9.88 0.88 -0.29
CA SER A 77 8.99 -0.18 -0.78
C SER A 77 7.88 0.38 -1.69
N GLU A 78 7.25 1.50 -1.29
CA GLU A 78 6.27 2.18 -2.14
C GLU A 78 6.91 2.71 -3.43
N SER A 79 8.13 3.25 -3.34
CA SER A 79 8.85 3.75 -4.53
C SER A 79 9.21 2.63 -5.49
N LEU A 80 9.61 1.46 -4.99
CA LEU A 80 9.88 0.27 -5.79
C LEU A 80 8.61 -0.22 -6.49
N LEU A 81 7.52 -0.39 -5.74
CA LEU A 81 6.23 -0.79 -6.31
C LEU A 81 5.73 0.24 -7.32
N GLY A 82 5.88 1.54 -7.03
CA GLY A 82 5.49 2.64 -7.92
C GLY A 82 6.17 2.58 -9.28
N GLN A 83 7.47 2.25 -9.33
CA GLN A 83 8.18 2.04 -10.60
C GLN A 83 7.57 0.89 -11.42
N ILE A 84 7.22 -0.22 -10.77
CA ILE A 84 6.62 -1.39 -11.43
C ILE A 84 5.20 -1.07 -11.90
N LEU A 85 4.41 -0.35 -11.08
CA LEU A 85 3.07 0.11 -11.44
C LEU A 85 3.08 1.06 -12.64
N ALA A 86 4.03 1.97 -12.69
CA ALA A 86 4.13 2.95 -13.78
C ALA A 86 4.63 2.34 -15.09
N THR A 87 5.30 1.20 -15.06
CA THR A 87 5.92 0.56 -16.23
C THR A 87 5.25 -0.74 -16.62
N ASP A 88 5.42 -1.78 -15.81
CA ASP A 88 5.01 -3.14 -16.14
C ASP A 88 3.52 -3.38 -15.92
N LEU A 89 2.99 -2.88 -14.81
CA LEU A 89 1.62 -3.11 -14.37
C LEU A 89 0.65 -1.97 -14.72
N LYS A 90 1.11 -0.95 -15.45
CA LYS A 90 0.29 0.22 -15.79
C LYS A 90 -1.02 -0.16 -16.49
N ALA A 91 -0.97 -1.10 -17.42
CA ALA A 91 -2.16 -1.53 -18.16
C ALA A 91 -3.13 -2.38 -17.33
N TYR A 92 -2.71 -2.80 -16.14
CA TYR A 92 -3.47 -3.69 -15.24
C TYR A 92 -3.94 -3.00 -13.97
N ARG A 93 -3.82 -1.64 -13.86
CA ARG A 93 -4.16 -0.92 -12.63
C ARG A 93 -5.56 -1.24 -12.11
N ASP A 94 -6.53 -1.38 -13.01
CA ASP A 94 -7.93 -1.66 -12.66
C ASP A 94 -8.16 -3.10 -12.15
N GLU A 95 -7.19 -3.98 -12.34
CA GLU A 95 -7.25 -5.36 -11.84
C GLU A 95 -6.57 -5.49 -10.46
N LEU A 96 -5.80 -4.48 -10.04
CA LEU A 96 -4.98 -4.53 -8.84
C LEU A 96 -5.68 -3.91 -7.64
N VAL A 97 -5.40 -4.47 -6.47
CA VAL A 97 -5.68 -3.86 -5.17
C VAL A 97 -4.35 -3.43 -4.56
N ILE A 98 -4.17 -2.14 -4.36
CA ILE A 98 -2.97 -1.56 -3.73
C ILE A 98 -3.37 -1.00 -2.38
N SER A 99 -2.74 -1.50 -1.33
CA SER A 99 -2.94 -0.97 0.02
C SER A 99 -1.69 -0.31 0.57
N THR A 100 -1.87 0.80 1.29
CA THR A 100 -0.80 1.43 2.06
C THR A 100 -1.30 1.88 3.43
N LYS A 101 -0.37 2.32 4.31
CA LYS A 101 -0.66 2.53 5.73
C LYS A 101 0.12 3.72 6.28
N VAL A 102 -0.42 4.35 7.34
CA VAL A 102 0.20 5.43 8.11
C VAL A 102 0.13 5.13 9.61
N GLY A 103 1.14 5.57 10.38
CA GLY A 103 1.09 5.48 11.85
C GLY A 103 2.42 5.20 12.52
N TYR A 104 3.34 4.50 11.85
CA TYR A 104 4.71 4.33 12.34
C TYR A 104 5.61 5.50 11.91
N GLU A 105 6.76 5.62 12.59
CA GLU A 105 7.71 6.70 12.33
C GLU A 105 8.23 6.70 10.89
N ILE A 106 8.27 7.89 10.28
CA ILE A 106 8.79 8.13 8.92
C ILE A 106 9.83 9.25 8.88
N HIS A 107 9.96 10.04 9.94
CA HIS A 107 10.98 11.05 10.14
C HIS A 107 10.98 11.49 11.61
N PRO A 108 12.09 12.01 12.14
CA PRO A 108 12.12 12.52 13.49
C PRO A 108 11.28 13.78 13.66
N GLY A 109 10.82 14.02 14.91
CA GLY A 109 10.12 15.23 15.31
C GLY A 109 8.60 15.15 15.19
N PRO A 110 7.89 16.28 15.39
CA PRO A 110 6.44 16.33 15.37
C PRO A 110 5.87 15.86 14.04
N TYR A 111 4.79 15.08 14.08
CA TYR A 111 4.09 14.52 12.93
C TYR A 111 4.84 13.41 12.14
N GLY A 112 6.03 13.02 12.58
CA GLY A 112 6.74 11.88 11.98
C GLY A 112 6.13 10.54 12.34
N VAL A 113 5.30 10.48 13.38
CA VAL A 113 4.64 9.26 13.88
C VAL A 113 3.18 9.59 14.21
N GLY A 114 2.34 8.56 14.26
CA GLY A 114 0.96 8.64 14.71
C GLY A 114 -0.08 8.81 13.61
N THR A 115 -1.34 8.99 14.03
CA THR A 115 -2.51 9.02 13.15
C THR A 115 -3.33 10.31 13.29
N SER A 116 -2.67 11.42 13.66
CA SER A 116 -3.32 12.74 13.61
C SER A 116 -3.83 13.05 12.20
N ARG A 117 -4.84 13.90 12.08
CA ARG A 117 -5.38 14.35 10.78
C ARG A 117 -4.26 14.79 9.82
N LYS A 118 -3.30 15.56 10.34
CA LYS A 118 -2.16 16.01 9.51
C LYS A 118 -1.33 14.84 9.02
N ALA A 119 -0.97 13.90 9.90
CA ALA A 119 -0.18 12.72 9.55
C ALA A 119 -0.92 11.83 8.52
N VAL A 120 -2.22 11.59 8.73
CA VAL A 120 -3.06 10.78 7.81
C VAL A 120 -3.13 11.40 6.42
N ILE A 121 -3.49 12.69 6.32
CA ILE A 121 -3.67 13.35 5.00
C ILE A 121 -2.32 13.51 4.29
N GLN A 122 -1.28 13.98 5.00
CA GLN A 122 0.04 14.16 4.39
C GLN A 122 0.68 12.82 4.04
N GLY A 123 0.56 11.83 4.93
CA GLY A 123 1.07 10.48 4.71
C GLY A 123 0.55 9.86 3.42
N LEU A 124 -0.78 9.96 3.17
CA LEU A 124 -1.36 9.45 1.92
C LEU A 124 -0.86 10.23 0.70
N ASN A 125 -0.79 11.56 0.77
CA ASN A 125 -0.29 12.37 -0.35
C ASN A 125 1.16 11.98 -0.73
N ASP A 126 2.01 11.70 0.24
CA ASP A 126 3.39 11.30 -0.01
C ASP A 126 3.49 9.83 -0.47
N SER A 127 2.65 8.94 0.04
CA SER A 127 2.51 7.56 -0.45
C SER A 127 2.08 7.54 -1.92
N LEU A 128 1.08 8.32 -2.31
CA LEU A 128 0.62 8.41 -3.70
C LEU A 128 1.71 8.88 -4.65
N LYS A 129 2.54 9.86 -4.23
CA LYS A 129 3.70 10.29 -5.02
C LYS A 129 4.72 9.17 -5.23
N ARG A 130 5.06 8.41 -4.14
CA ARG A 130 5.99 7.29 -4.23
C ARG A 130 5.44 6.15 -5.07
N LEU A 131 4.16 5.82 -4.91
CA LEU A 131 3.46 4.81 -5.70
C LEU A 131 3.18 5.22 -7.15
N GLN A 132 3.30 6.52 -7.48
CA GLN A 132 2.96 7.09 -8.79
C GLN A 132 1.50 6.79 -9.17
N LEU A 133 0.59 6.92 -8.21
CA LEU A 133 -0.85 6.67 -8.34
C LEU A 133 -1.65 7.90 -7.94
N ASP A 134 -2.86 8.02 -8.49
CA ASP A 134 -3.83 9.03 -8.09
C ASP A 134 -4.65 8.60 -6.86
N TYR A 135 -4.81 7.30 -6.65
CA TYR A 135 -5.50 6.71 -5.51
C TYR A 135 -4.93 5.34 -5.14
N VAL A 136 -5.16 4.93 -3.88
CA VAL A 136 -4.97 3.56 -3.40
C VAL A 136 -6.33 2.89 -3.19
N ASP A 137 -6.36 1.56 -3.26
CA ASP A 137 -7.60 0.82 -3.03
C ASP A 137 -7.93 0.75 -1.54
N ILE A 138 -6.93 0.55 -0.69
CA ILE A 138 -7.13 0.51 0.77
C ILE A 138 -6.09 1.39 1.47
N TYR A 139 -6.55 2.24 2.38
CA TYR A 139 -5.68 3.02 3.25
C TYR A 139 -5.90 2.68 4.72
N TYR A 140 -4.83 2.29 5.42
CA TYR A 140 -4.92 1.83 6.80
C TYR A 140 -4.36 2.84 7.80
N ALA A 141 -5.04 3.00 8.95
CA ALA A 141 -4.35 3.35 10.19
C ALA A 141 -3.58 2.11 10.65
N HIS A 142 -2.24 2.19 10.65
CA HIS A 142 -1.36 1.04 10.82
C HIS A 142 -1.24 0.58 12.26
N ARG A 143 -1.56 1.45 13.19
CA ARG A 143 -1.59 1.19 14.63
C ARG A 143 -2.56 2.14 15.32
N PHE A 144 -3.01 1.71 16.49
CA PHE A 144 -3.71 2.61 17.40
C PHE A 144 -2.75 3.70 17.92
N ASP A 145 -3.24 4.92 18.02
CA ASP A 145 -2.53 6.09 18.57
C ASP A 145 -3.35 6.63 19.73
N ASP A 146 -2.91 6.36 20.96
CA ASP A 146 -3.57 6.77 22.20
C ASP A 146 -3.37 8.26 22.52
N THR A 147 -2.59 8.97 21.75
CA THR A 147 -2.33 10.42 21.91
C THR A 147 -3.26 11.27 21.06
N VAL A 148 -4.07 10.66 20.19
CA VAL A 148 -4.99 11.33 19.27
C VAL A 148 -6.41 10.77 19.47
N ASP A 149 -7.40 11.63 19.50
CA ASP A 149 -8.80 11.20 19.57
C ASP A 149 -9.14 10.29 18.36
N LEU A 150 -9.72 9.14 18.64
CA LEU A 150 -10.07 8.16 17.61
C LEU A 150 -10.98 8.76 16.52
N GLU A 151 -11.89 9.67 16.91
CA GLU A 151 -12.75 10.40 15.97
C GLU A 151 -11.94 11.26 14.99
N GLU A 152 -10.84 11.88 15.43
CA GLU A 152 -9.98 12.65 14.53
C GLU A 152 -9.35 11.75 13.48
N THR A 153 -8.80 10.59 13.89
CA THR A 153 -8.21 9.59 13.01
C THR A 153 -9.25 9.07 11.99
N VAL A 154 -10.42 8.65 12.48
CA VAL A 154 -11.49 8.10 11.61
C VAL A 154 -11.99 9.15 10.62
N ASN A 155 -12.23 10.38 11.08
CA ASN A 155 -12.66 11.47 10.21
C ASN A 155 -11.58 11.87 9.18
N ALA A 156 -10.30 11.73 9.53
CA ALA A 156 -9.22 11.96 8.59
C ALA A 156 -9.16 10.88 7.50
N LEU A 157 -9.34 9.61 7.88
CA LEU A 157 -9.43 8.49 6.94
C LEU A 157 -10.66 8.63 6.02
N ASP A 158 -11.85 8.94 6.57
CA ASP A 158 -13.07 9.17 5.78
C ASP A 158 -12.88 10.32 4.77
N GLN A 159 -12.17 11.38 5.17
CA GLN A 159 -11.86 12.48 4.26
C GLN A 159 -11.02 12.00 3.05
N THR A 160 -10.10 11.06 3.23
CA THR A 160 -9.33 10.54 2.09
C THR A 160 -10.18 9.78 1.07
N VAL A 161 -11.27 9.15 1.53
CA VAL A 161 -12.24 8.51 0.64
C VAL A 161 -13.08 9.57 -0.09
N ARG A 162 -13.54 10.59 0.61
CA ARG A 162 -14.30 11.71 -0.01
C ARG A 162 -13.48 12.47 -1.06
N ASP A 163 -12.17 12.59 -0.82
CA ASP A 163 -11.23 13.21 -1.76
C ASP A 163 -10.89 12.30 -2.95
N GLY A 164 -11.38 11.06 -2.99
CA GLY A 164 -11.10 10.09 -4.04
C GLY A 164 -9.67 9.55 -4.04
N LYS A 165 -8.94 9.70 -2.93
CA LYS A 165 -7.54 9.24 -2.79
C LYS A 165 -7.40 7.84 -2.20
N ALA A 166 -8.45 7.34 -1.57
CA ALA A 166 -8.59 5.97 -1.13
C ALA A 166 -9.99 5.47 -1.45
N LEU A 167 -10.15 4.20 -1.83
CA LEU A 167 -11.48 3.63 -2.08
C LEU A 167 -12.08 3.02 -0.81
N TYR A 168 -11.25 2.42 0.01
CA TYR A 168 -11.60 1.82 1.29
C TYR A 168 -10.61 2.25 2.37
N ILE A 169 -11.07 2.24 3.61
CA ILE A 169 -10.22 2.47 4.79
C ILE A 169 -10.20 1.23 5.67
N GLY A 170 -9.14 1.07 6.44
CA GLY A 170 -8.98 -0.05 7.36
C GLY A 170 -8.19 0.34 8.60
N ILE A 171 -8.16 -0.60 9.54
CA ILE A 171 -7.37 -0.50 10.77
C ILE A 171 -6.48 -1.73 10.89
N SER A 172 -5.33 -1.55 11.52
CA SER A 172 -4.34 -2.59 11.79
C SER A 172 -3.79 -2.39 13.19
N ASN A 173 -3.52 -3.45 13.92
CA ASN A 173 -2.96 -3.36 15.28
C ASN A 173 -3.78 -2.46 16.25
N PHE A 174 -5.09 -2.66 16.27
CA PHE A 174 -6.06 -1.99 17.14
C PHE A 174 -6.58 -2.93 18.21
#